data_60d24a9a0a5c329debdd15db4475919c
#
_entry.id   60d24a9a0a5c329debdd15db4475919c
#
_cell.length_a   1.000
_cell.length_b   1.000
_cell.length_c   1.000
_cell.angle_alpha   90.00
_cell.angle_beta   90.00
_cell.angle_gamma   90.00
#
_symmetry.space_group_name_H-M   'P 1'
#
loop_
_entity.id
_entity.type
_entity.pdbx_description
1 polymer ?
#
loop_
_entity_poly.entity_id
_entity_poly.type
_entity_poly.pdbx_seq_one_letter_code
_entity_poly.pdbx_strand_id
1 'polypeptide(L)'
;DQLALEDNLAEAIHDAELILSVVPTSGFRAILKEIKSLNHKAPVIWANKGLETGTAKLPHEVAMEELGDPKKTGQHWGALSGPSFAAELVRSLPTALTLAATDESFTQSLASIIHGHNLRVYTSQDVIGVSVGGALKNVIAIAAGISDGMGFGNNARAALITRGLAEITRFGMSLGGQKDTFMGLTGAGDLILTCTGDYSRNREVGLRLAKGQTIDEVLKGLGHVAEGVYTA
;
A
#
# COMPACT_ATOMS: atom_id res chain seq x y z
N ASP A 1 -18.66 15.43 -17.01
CA ASP A 1 -17.59 14.47 -16.71
C ASP A 1 -16.38 15.25 -16.25
N GLN A 2 -15.88 14.90 -15.06
CA GLN A 2 -14.74 15.59 -14.41
C GLN A 2 -13.44 14.80 -14.55
N LEU A 3 -13.42 13.72 -15.34
CA LEU A 3 -12.26 12.85 -15.54
C LEU A 3 -11.70 13.06 -16.95
N ALA A 4 -10.45 13.51 -17.04
CA ALA A 4 -9.66 13.51 -18.26
C ALA A 4 -8.67 12.34 -18.22
N LEU A 5 -8.44 11.70 -19.36
CA LEU A 5 -7.44 10.65 -19.54
C LEU A 5 -6.27 11.23 -20.33
N GLU A 6 -5.07 11.12 -19.79
CA GLU A 6 -3.84 11.61 -20.40
C GLU A 6 -2.78 10.49 -20.42
N ASP A 7 -2.16 10.30 -21.57
CA ASP A 7 -1.09 9.31 -21.76
C ASP A 7 0.29 9.88 -21.39
N ASN A 8 0.40 11.21 -21.29
CA ASN A 8 1.63 11.91 -20.98
C ASN A 8 1.60 12.43 -19.54
N LEU A 9 2.56 12.00 -18.72
CA LEU A 9 2.60 12.40 -17.31
C LEU A 9 2.76 13.91 -17.13
N ALA A 10 3.55 14.59 -17.97
CA ALA A 10 3.76 16.04 -17.86
C ALA A 10 2.46 16.81 -18.09
N GLU A 11 1.63 16.38 -19.04
CA GLU A 11 0.33 16.98 -19.30
C GLU A 11 -0.67 16.63 -18.19
N ALA A 12 -0.67 15.36 -17.73
CA ALA A 12 -1.55 14.90 -16.68
C ALA A 12 -1.35 15.64 -15.33
N ILE A 13 -0.12 16.07 -15.03
CA ILE A 13 0.17 16.73 -13.74
C ILE A 13 0.37 18.25 -13.86
N HIS A 14 0.26 18.84 -15.04
CA HIS A 14 0.60 20.25 -15.30
C HIS A 14 -0.02 21.22 -14.28
N ASP A 15 -1.30 21.11 -14.01
CA ASP A 15 -2.04 21.95 -13.07
C ASP A 15 -2.44 21.20 -11.78
N ALA A 16 -1.79 20.06 -11.50
CA ALA A 16 -2.17 19.23 -10.36
C ALA A 16 -1.77 19.90 -9.03
N GLU A 17 -2.72 20.01 -8.12
CA GLU A 17 -2.52 20.42 -6.73
C GLU A 17 -2.14 19.25 -5.83
N LEU A 18 -2.38 18.01 -6.30
CA LEU A 18 -2.05 16.75 -5.64
C LEU A 18 -1.81 15.67 -6.68
N ILE A 19 -0.75 14.89 -6.52
CA ILE A 19 -0.48 13.70 -7.32
C ILE A 19 -0.76 12.47 -6.45
N LEU A 20 -1.75 11.66 -6.83
CA LEU A 20 -2.03 10.36 -6.21
C LEU A 20 -1.46 9.25 -7.08
N SER A 21 -0.34 8.67 -6.64
CA SER A 21 0.31 7.55 -7.32
C SER A 21 -0.32 6.22 -6.90
N VAL A 22 -0.89 5.51 -7.86
CA VAL A 22 -1.49 4.17 -7.67
C VAL A 22 -0.84 3.11 -8.56
N VAL A 23 0.36 3.40 -9.06
CA VAL A 23 1.13 2.48 -9.90
C VAL A 23 1.61 1.28 -9.08
N PRO A 24 1.91 0.13 -9.71
CA PRO A 24 2.62 -0.96 -9.05
C PRO A 24 3.96 -0.49 -8.45
N THR A 25 4.39 -1.12 -7.36
CA THR A 25 5.65 -0.74 -6.68
C THR A 25 6.86 -0.76 -7.63
N SER A 26 6.88 -1.67 -8.60
CA SER A 26 7.93 -1.75 -9.62
C SER A 26 8.03 -0.51 -10.52
N GLY A 27 6.94 0.23 -10.71
CA GLY A 27 6.92 1.48 -11.50
C GLY A 27 7.11 2.74 -10.67
N PHE A 28 7.06 2.64 -9.33
CA PHE A 28 6.98 3.80 -8.45
C PHE A 28 8.19 4.74 -8.56
N ARG A 29 9.42 4.20 -8.53
CA ARG A 29 10.64 5.00 -8.68
C ARG A 29 10.69 5.76 -10.01
N ALA A 30 10.30 5.11 -11.10
CA ALA A 30 10.30 5.73 -12.41
C ALA A 30 9.38 6.95 -12.46
N ILE A 31 8.17 6.84 -11.92
CA ILE A 31 7.22 7.94 -11.80
C ILE A 31 7.79 9.09 -10.94
N LEU A 32 8.41 8.79 -9.80
CA LEU A 32 9.00 9.83 -8.95
C LEU A 32 10.15 10.57 -9.65
N LYS A 33 11.00 9.85 -10.39
CA LYS A 33 12.07 10.46 -11.20
C LYS A 33 11.50 11.38 -12.27
N GLU A 34 10.44 10.99 -12.91
CA GLU A 34 9.80 11.79 -13.96
C GLU A 34 9.15 13.05 -13.36
N ILE A 35 8.39 12.94 -12.26
CA ILE A 35 7.84 14.09 -11.52
C ILE A 35 8.96 15.08 -11.13
N LYS A 36 10.08 14.56 -10.61
CA LYS A 36 11.24 15.37 -10.26
C LYS A 36 11.83 16.07 -11.47
N SER A 37 12.00 15.37 -12.61
CA SER A 37 12.57 15.93 -13.83
C SER A 37 11.72 17.06 -14.41
N LEU A 38 10.41 16.99 -14.22
CA LEU A 38 9.46 18.05 -14.58
C LEU A 38 9.46 19.22 -13.60
N ASN A 39 10.27 19.15 -12.52
CA ASN A 39 10.32 20.14 -11.45
C ASN A 39 8.95 20.49 -10.85
N HIS A 40 8.02 19.55 -10.90
CA HIS A 40 6.67 19.72 -10.35
C HIS A 40 6.69 19.72 -8.82
N LYS A 41 5.91 20.59 -8.19
CA LYS A 41 5.96 20.84 -6.74
C LYS A 41 4.71 20.34 -6.00
N ALA A 42 3.72 19.83 -6.70
CA ALA A 42 2.56 19.24 -6.04
C ALA A 42 2.98 18.11 -5.09
N PRO A 43 2.31 17.97 -3.95
CA PRO A 43 2.52 16.83 -3.06
C PRO A 43 2.29 15.50 -3.77
N VAL A 44 3.06 14.48 -3.39
CA VAL A 44 2.93 13.13 -3.94
C VAL A 44 2.48 12.17 -2.85
N ILE A 45 1.28 11.62 -3.00
CA ILE A 45 0.75 10.57 -2.12
C ILE A 45 0.72 9.26 -2.90
N TRP A 46 1.23 8.19 -2.32
CA TRP A 46 1.17 6.87 -2.95
C TRP A 46 0.27 5.92 -2.19
N ALA A 47 -0.33 4.98 -2.92
CA ALA A 47 -1.13 3.88 -2.38
C ALA A 47 -0.56 2.49 -2.71
N ASN A 48 0.58 2.40 -3.41
CA ASN A 48 1.27 1.15 -3.66
C ASN A 48 1.84 0.55 -2.36
N LYS A 49 1.90 -0.78 -2.30
CA LYS A 49 2.21 -1.54 -1.08
C LYS A 49 3.10 -2.73 -1.45
N GLY A 50 4.38 -2.63 -1.18
CA GLY A 50 5.37 -3.67 -1.49
C GLY A 50 6.79 -3.14 -1.32
N LEU A 51 7.76 -4.01 -1.53
CA LEU A 51 9.18 -3.64 -1.59
C LEU A 51 9.60 -3.45 -3.05
N GLU A 52 10.48 -2.50 -3.29
CA GLU A 52 11.07 -2.31 -4.61
C GLU A 52 11.93 -3.50 -5.00
N THR A 53 11.65 -4.09 -6.16
CA THR A 53 12.42 -5.25 -6.66
C THR A 53 13.88 -4.88 -6.89
N GLY A 54 14.79 -5.73 -6.44
CA GLY A 54 16.24 -5.56 -6.59
C GLY A 54 16.91 -4.71 -5.51
N THR A 55 16.20 -3.81 -4.83
CA THR A 55 16.74 -2.99 -3.74
C THR A 55 16.15 -3.32 -2.38
N ALA A 56 15.00 -3.99 -2.35
CA ALA A 56 14.18 -4.26 -1.17
C ALA A 56 13.78 -2.99 -0.38
N LYS A 57 13.78 -1.81 -1.03
CA LYS A 57 13.43 -0.54 -0.38
C LYS A 57 11.92 -0.39 -0.22
N LEU A 58 11.54 0.19 0.89
CA LEU A 58 10.16 0.60 1.17
C LEU A 58 9.82 1.87 0.36
N PRO A 59 8.54 2.09 0.02
CA PRO A 59 8.14 3.26 -0.77
C PRO A 59 8.60 4.61 -0.20
N HIS A 60 8.64 4.77 1.12
CA HIS A 60 9.11 6.02 1.73
C HIS A 60 10.63 6.23 1.57
N GLU A 61 11.42 5.14 1.51
CA GLU A 61 12.86 5.23 1.23
C GLU A 61 13.09 5.64 -0.23
N VAL A 62 12.30 5.08 -1.15
CA VAL A 62 12.34 5.47 -2.57
C VAL A 62 11.93 6.94 -2.73
N ALA A 63 10.88 7.38 -2.05
CA ALA A 63 10.45 8.78 -2.09
C ALA A 63 11.51 9.73 -1.51
N MET A 64 12.15 9.35 -0.40
CA MET A 64 13.25 10.12 0.19
C MET A 64 14.44 10.27 -0.78
N GLU A 65 14.79 9.20 -1.50
CA GLU A 65 15.88 9.24 -2.48
C GLU A 65 15.57 10.09 -3.70
N GLU A 66 14.37 9.96 -4.23
CA GLU A 66 14.01 10.63 -5.49
C GLU A 66 13.53 12.07 -5.28
N LEU A 67 12.64 12.32 -4.33
CA LEU A 67 12.06 13.64 -4.07
C LEU A 67 12.81 14.42 -2.97
N GLY A 68 13.54 13.70 -2.11
CA GLY A 68 14.29 14.29 -1.01
C GLY A 68 13.45 14.50 0.25
N ASP A 69 14.09 15.09 1.26
CA ASP A 69 13.45 15.43 2.54
C ASP A 69 12.45 16.59 2.33
N PRO A 70 11.17 16.41 2.64
CA PRO A 70 10.15 17.47 2.51
C PRO A 70 10.52 18.78 3.21
N LYS A 71 11.21 18.70 4.36
CA LYS A 71 11.67 19.89 5.11
C LYS A 71 12.71 20.70 4.36
N LYS A 72 13.47 20.07 3.44
CA LYS A 72 14.53 20.72 2.67
C LYS A 72 14.05 21.11 1.29
N THR A 73 13.24 20.27 0.65
CA THR A 73 12.79 20.48 -0.74
C THR A 73 11.50 21.27 -0.84
N GLY A 74 10.72 21.33 0.24
CA GLY A 74 9.37 21.92 0.24
C GLY A 74 8.33 21.05 -0.47
N GLN A 75 8.72 19.91 -1.06
CA GLN A 75 7.79 18.99 -1.71
C GLN A 75 7.33 17.93 -0.72
N HIS A 76 6.07 18.01 -0.31
CA HIS A 76 5.48 17.02 0.58
C HIS A 76 5.23 15.69 -0.14
N TRP A 77 5.37 14.61 0.60
CA TRP A 77 5.00 13.28 0.16
C TRP A 77 4.53 12.42 1.33
N GLY A 78 3.76 11.37 1.02
CA GLY A 78 3.20 10.50 2.04
C GLY A 78 2.53 9.26 1.48
N ALA A 79 2.05 8.40 2.36
CA ALA A 79 1.40 7.14 2.07
C ALA A 79 -0.09 7.18 2.43
N LEU A 80 -0.93 6.63 1.55
CA LEU A 80 -2.34 6.33 1.81
C LEU A 80 -2.51 4.82 1.89
N SER A 81 -2.92 4.30 3.04
CA SER A 81 -3.02 2.85 3.27
C SER A 81 -4.17 2.50 4.22
N GLY A 82 -4.52 1.22 4.27
CA GLY A 82 -5.59 0.69 5.11
C GLY A 82 -6.46 -0.31 4.36
N PRO A 83 -7.50 -0.86 5.00
CA PRO A 83 -8.41 -1.84 4.42
C PRO A 83 -9.27 -1.20 3.32
N SER A 84 -8.89 -1.35 2.05
CA SER A 84 -9.49 -0.62 0.93
C SER A 84 -9.43 -1.41 -0.37
N PHE A 85 -10.31 -2.38 -0.55
CA PHE A 85 -10.48 -2.99 -1.86
C PHE A 85 -11.11 -1.98 -2.83
N ALA A 86 -10.46 -1.78 -3.98
CA ALA A 86 -10.91 -0.82 -4.99
C ALA A 86 -12.35 -1.10 -5.45
N ALA A 87 -12.75 -2.37 -5.56
CA ALA A 87 -14.10 -2.76 -5.93
C ALA A 87 -15.18 -2.29 -4.92
N GLU A 88 -14.82 -2.17 -3.66
CA GLU A 88 -15.71 -1.65 -2.61
C GLU A 88 -15.76 -0.12 -2.62
N LEU A 89 -14.61 0.54 -2.80
CA LEU A 89 -14.53 1.99 -2.94
C LEU A 89 -15.37 2.53 -4.10
N VAL A 90 -15.25 1.91 -5.28
CA VAL A 90 -16.05 2.29 -6.47
C VAL A 90 -17.55 2.13 -6.23
N ARG A 91 -17.95 1.19 -5.40
CA ARG A 91 -19.35 0.98 -4.99
C ARG A 91 -19.77 1.88 -3.84
N SER A 92 -18.91 2.82 -3.44
CA SER A 92 -19.14 3.75 -2.34
C SER A 92 -19.46 3.05 -1.01
N LEU A 93 -18.88 1.88 -0.76
CA LEU A 93 -19.03 1.21 0.53
C LEU A 93 -18.17 1.90 1.60
N PRO A 94 -18.62 1.91 2.87
CA PRO A 94 -17.89 2.56 3.95
C PRO A 94 -16.47 2.03 4.07
N THR A 95 -15.50 2.93 3.98
CA THR A 95 -14.07 2.60 3.99
C THR A 95 -13.33 3.56 4.92
N ALA A 96 -12.32 3.04 5.63
CA ALA A 96 -11.44 3.82 6.47
C ALA A 96 -9.99 3.63 6.05
N LEU A 97 -9.26 4.74 5.87
CA LEU A 97 -7.87 4.78 5.46
C LEU A 97 -7.02 5.60 6.44
N THR A 98 -5.72 5.38 6.41
CA THR A 98 -4.73 6.23 7.07
C THR A 98 -3.91 6.95 6.00
N LEU A 99 -3.85 8.26 6.12
CA LEU A 99 -2.91 9.12 5.40
C LEU A 99 -1.73 9.41 6.32
N ALA A 100 -0.53 9.04 5.91
CA ALA A 100 0.68 9.27 6.68
C ALA A 100 1.67 10.14 5.92
N ALA A 101 2.09 11.25 6.54
CA ALA A 101 3.17 12.11 6.05
C ALA A 101 3.93 12.71 7.23
N THR A 102 5.13 13.24 6.99
CA THR A 102 6.00 13.77 8.06
C THR A 102 5.58 15.14 8.59
N ASP A 103 4.74 15.87 7.86
CA ASP A 103 4.20 17.17 8.26
C ASP A 103 2.74 17.02 8.71
N GLU A 104 2.46 17.37 9.95
CA GLU A 104 1.13 17.19 10.55
C GLU A 104 0.10 18.12 9.92
N SER A 105 0.43 19.39 9.71
CA SER A 105 -0.49 20.38 9.15
C SER A 105 -0.88 20.04 7.72
N PHE A 106 0.09 19.62 6.91
CA PHE A 106 -0.14 19.10 5.56
C PHE A 106 -1.05 17.87 5.60
N THR A 107 -0.73 16.90 6.49
CA THR A 107 -1.50 15.66 6.59
C THR A 107 -2.96 15.90 6.97
N GLN A 108 -3.21 16.81 7.93
CA GLN A 108 -4.57 17.18 8.35
C GLN A 108 -5.34 17.89 7.25
N SER A 109 -4.71 18.84 6.56
CA SER A 109 -5.32 19.59 5.45
C SER A 109 -5.70 18.64 4.31
N LEU A 110 -4.79 17.75 3.91
CA LEU A 110 -5.04 16.80 2.84
C LEU A 110 -6.09 15.76 3.23
N ALA A 111 -6.06 15.27 4.48
CA ALA A 111 -7.07 14.34 4.97
C ALA A 111 -8.49 14.95 4.90
N SER A 112 -8.64 16.24 5.17
CA SER A 112 -9.95 16.93 5.08
C SER A 112 -10.47 17.02 3.64
N ILE A 113 -9.58 17.11 2.66
CA ILE A 113 -9.94 17.13 1.23
C ILE A 113 -10.37 15.75 0.74
N ILE A 114 -9.65 14.70 1.15
CA ILE A 114 -9.93 13.33 0.73
C ILE A 114 -11.12 12.73 1.50
N HIS A 115 -11.38 13.22 2.71
CA HIS A 115 -12.47 12.74 3.55
C HIS A 115 -13.82 12.94 2.86
N GLY A 116 -14.61 11.87 2.74
CA GLY A 116 -15.91 11.89 2.07
C GLY A 116 -17.00 11.20 2.87
N HIS A 117 -18.21 11.20 2.32
CA HIS A 117 -19.39 10.63 2.99
C HIS A 117 -19.17 9.17 3.42
N ASN A 118 -18.58 8.36 2.55
CA ASN A 118 -18.32 6.93 2.80
C ASN A 118 -16.83 6.62 2.95
N LEU A 119 -15.95 7.63 2.93
CA LEU A 119 -14.51 7.47 3.08
C LEU A 119 -14.00 8.26 4.27
N ARG A 120 -13.61 7.56 5.33
CA ARG A 120 -13.00 8.14 6.52
C ARG A 120 -11.48 8.11 6.40
N VAL A 121 -10.82 9.26 6.52
CA VAL A 121 -9.35 9.36 6.49
C VAL A 121 -8.86 9.76 7.87
N TYR A 122 -7.98 8.94 8.44
CA TYR A 122 -7.24 9.20 9.67
C TYR A 122 -5.82 9.64 9.33
N THR A 123 -5.26 10.52 10.14
CA THR A 123 -3.91 11.05 9.94
C THR A 123 -2.88 10.32 10.80
N SER A 124 -1.65 10.23 10.30
CA SER A 124 -0.50 9.69 11.03
C SER A 124 0.78 10.42 10.61
N GLN A 125 1.78 10.44 11.47
CA GLN A 125 3.14 10.87 11.12
C GLN A 125 4.10 9.68 10.92
N ASP A 126 3.62 8.46 11.15
CA ASP A 126 4.40 7.24 11.03
C ASP A 126 4.37 6.68 9.60
N VAL A 127 5.05 7.34 8.68
CA VAL A 127 5.17 6.88 7.29
C VAL A 127 5.90 5.54 7.21
N ILE A 128 6.85 5.28 8.12
CA ILE A 128 7.60 4.02 8.19
C ILE A 128 6.65 2.87 8.52
N GLY A 129 5.90 2.97 9.61
CA GLY A 129 4.96 1.94 10.03
C GLY A 129 3.89 1.65 8.98
N VAL A 130 3.36 2.70 8.34
CA VAL A 130 2.38 2.57 7.25
C VAL A 130 2.97 1.85 6.04
N SER A 131 4.21 2.18 5.64
CA SER A 131 4.90 1.53 4.51
C SER A 131 5.20 0.06 4.79
N VAL A 132 5.71 -0.25 5.98
CA VAL A 132 6.04 -1.64 6.40
C VAL A 132 4.76 -2.49 6.48
N GLY A 133 3.74 -2.00 7.17
CA GLY A 133 2.47 -2.72 7.31
C GLY A 133 1.86 -3.05 5.95
N GLY A 134 1.82 -2.07 5.06
CA GLY A 134 1.31 -2.25 3.69
C GLY A 134 2.10 -3.24 2.85
N ALA A 135 3.44 -3.27 2.97
CA ALA A 135 4.29 -4.17 2.20
C ALA A 135 4.18 -5.63 2.69
N LEU A 136 4.39 -5.86 4.00
CA LEU A 136 4.53 -7.21 4.54
C LEU A 136 3.21 -7.96 4.68
N LYS A 137 2.07 -7.27 4.84
CA LYS A 137 0.76 -7.94 4.88
C LYS A 137 0.50 -8.82 3.67
N ASN A 138 1.04 -8.44 2.51
CA ASN A 138 0.82 -9.14 1.25
C ASN A 138 1.48 -10.53 1.25
N VAL A 139 2.64 -10.67 1.90
CA VAL A 139 3.33 -11.96 2.09
C VAL A 139 2.50 -12.86 3.00
N ILE A 140 2.01 -12.31 4.13
CA ILE A 140 1.15 -13.07 5.06
C ILE A 140 -0.16 -13.51 4.38
N ALA A 141 -0.70 -12.68 3.48
CA ALA A 141 -1.91 -13.03 2.73
C ALA A 141 -1.70 -14.21 1.76
N ILE A 142 -0.51 -14.33 1.14
CA ILE A 142 -0.15 -15.52 0.36
C ILE A 142 -0.14 -16.75 1.27
N ALA A 143 0.52 -16.67 2.41
CA ALA A 143 0.56 -17.78 3.38
C ALA A 143 -0.84 -18.16 3.90
N ALA A 144 -1.73 -17.16 4.13
CA ALA A 144 -3.12 -17.41 4.49
C ALA A 144 -3.88 -18.15 3.38
N GLY A 145 -3.66 -17.75 2.12
CA GLY A 145 -4.22 -18.44 0.96
C GLY A 145 -3.75 -19.89 0.83
N ILE A 146 -2.46 -20.16 1.09
CA ILE A 146 -1.91 -21.53 1.12
C ILE A 146 -2.59 -22.34 2.22
N SER A 147 -2.68 -21.79 3.44
CA SER A 147 -3.35 -22.44 4.58
C SER A 147 -4.81 -22.80 4.27
N ASP A 148 -5.55 -21.88 3.67
CA ASP A 148 -6.93 -22.10 3.24
C ASP A 148 -7.04 -23.17 2.15
N GLY A 149 -6.17 -23.10 1.15
CA GLY A 149 -6.15 -24.04 0.02
C GLY A 149 -5.77 -25.48 0.43
N MET A 150 -4.96 -25.63 1.48
CA MET A 150 -4.62 -26.91 2.10
C MET A 150 -5.72 -27.43 3.06
N GLY A 151 -6.79 -26.66 3.29
CA GLY A 151 -7.90 -27.09 4.14
C GLY A 151 -7.62 -27.05 5.64
N PHE A 152 -6.64 -26.27 6.12
CA PHE A 152 -6.29 -26.19 7.55
C PHE A 152 -7.33 -25.47 8.40
N GLY A 153 -8.24 -24.76 7.78
CA GLY A 153 -9.40 -24.16 8.43
C GLY A 153 -9.16 -22.84 9.14
N ASN A 154 -10.23 -22.32 9.74
CA ASN A 154 -10.24 -20.93 10.27
C ASN A 154 -9.32 -20.75 11.48
N ASN A 155 -9.12 -21.77 12.31
CA ASN A 155 -8.23 -21.69 13.48
C ASN A 155 -6.78 -21.48 13.05
N ALA A 156 -6.32 -22.21 12.03
CA ALA A 156 -4.96 -22.05 11.47
C ALA A 156 -4.78 -20.68 10.85
N ARG A 157 -5.77 -20.21 10.07
CA ARG A 157 -5.74 -18.87 9.48
C ARG A 157 -5.69 -17.78 10.56
N ALA A 158 -6.49 -17.86 11.61
CA ALA A 158 -6.47 -16.89 12.71
C ALA A 158 -5.11 -16.87 13.43
N ALA A 159 -4.54 -18.06 13.71
CA ALA A 159 -3.21 -18.17 14.31
C ALA A 159 -2.11 -17.56 13.41
N LEU A 160 -2.16 -17.82 12.10
CA LEU A 160 -1.23 -17.28 11.11
C LEU A 160 -1.31 -15.75 11.02
N ILE A 161 -2.52 -15.18 10.97
CA ILE A 161 -2.71 -13.71 10.97
C ILE A 161 -2.14 -13.09 12.24
N THR A 162 -2.44 -13.67 13.41
CA THR A 162 -1.96 -13.17 14.71
C THR A 162 -0.44 -13.21 14.79
N ARG A 163 0.18 -14.31 14.37
CA ARG A 163 1.65 -14.46 14.34
C ARG A 163 2.29 -13.52 13.32
N GLY A 164 1.71 -13.43 12.12
CA GLY A 164 2.15 -12.52 11.08
C GLY A 164 2.11 -11.05 11.54
N LEU A 165 1.04 -10.62 12.19
CA LEU A 165 0.93 -9.28 12.76
C LEU A 165 2.03 -9.01 13.80
N ALA A 166 2.30 -9.97 14.68
CA ALA A 166 3.37 -9.84 15.68
C ALA A 166 4.76 -9.71 15.03
N GLU A 167 5.00 -10.42 13.94
CA GLU A 167 6.28 -10.35 13.20
C GLU A 167 6.42 -9.05 12.41
N ILE A 168 5.38 -8.62 11.72
CA ILE A 168 5.33 -7.31 11.04
C ILE A 168 5.59 -6.19 12.05
N THR A 169 4.95 -6.25 13.23
CA THR A 169 5.13 -5.26 14.29
C THR A 169 6.58 -5.20 14.78
N ARG A 170 7.19 -6.36 15.10
CA ARG A 170 8.59 -6.40 15.55
C ARG A 170 9.55 -5.85 14.49
N PHE A 171 9.38 -6.30 13.25
CA PHE A 171 10.19 -5.83 12.13
C PHE A 171 10.01 -4.33 11.89
N GLY A 172 8.77 -3.85 11.83
CA GLY A 172 8.50 -2.44 11.60
C GLY A 172 8.99 -1.53 12.73
N MET A 173 8.87 -1.97 13.98
CA MET A 173 9.45 -1.24 15.13
C MET A 173 10.99 -1.17 15.06
N SER A 174 11.66 -2.21 14.57
CA SER A 174 13.13 -2.18 14.38
C SER A 174 13.58 -1.18 13.32
N LEU A 175 12.69 -0.80 12.41
CA LEU A 175 12.90 0.23 11.39
C LEU A 175 12.45 1.63 11.85
N GLY A 176 11.91 1.76 13.06
CA GLY A 176 11.45 3.04 13.62
C GLY A 176 9.94 3.28 13.51
N GLY A 177 9.16 2.33 13.02
CA GLY A 177 7.69 2.39 13.02
C GLY A 177 7.09 2.29 14.43
N GLN A 178 5.90 2.83 14.60
CA GLN A 178 5.20 2.89 15.88
C GLN A 178 4.26 1.68 16.05
N LYS A 179 4.26 1.08 17.25
CA LYS A 179 3.42 -0.09 17.55
C LYS A 179 1.94 0.14 17.26
N ASP A 180 1.42 1.31 17.57
CA ASP A 180 0.00 1.65 17.41
C ASP A 180 -0.41 1.67 15.93
N THR A 181 0.51 2.03 15.03
CA THR A 181 0.29 1.96 13.57
C THR A 181 0.01 0.52 13.13
N PHE A 182 0.76 -0.45 13.65
CA PHE A 182 0.58 -1.87 13.31
C PHE A 182 -0.70 -2.46 13.92
N MET A 183 -1.17 -1.93 15.05
CA MET A 183 -2.44 -2.35 15.66
C MET A 183 -3.65 -1.65 15.03
N GLY A 184 -3.44 -0.64 14.21
CA GLY A 184 -4.46 0.17 13.55
C GLY A 184 -4.87 -0.33 12.17
N LEU A 185 -5.44 0.60 11.38
CA LEU A 185 -6.00 0.31 10.04
C LEU A 185 -4.97 -0.23 9.06
N THR A 186 -3.77 0.33 9.04
CA THR A 186 -2.71 -0.02 8.07
C THR A 186 -1.95 -1.30 8.42
N GLY A 187 -2.01 -1.73 9.67
CA GLY A 187 -1.47 -2.99 10.15
C GLY A 187 -2.56 -4.05 10.25
N ALA A 188 -3.16 -4.21 11.43
CA ALA A 188 -4.14 -5.24 11.73
C ALA A 188 -5.34 -5.20 10.76
N GLY A 189 -5.91 -4.02 10.49
CA GLY A 189 -7.09 -3.87 9.64
C GLY A 189 -6.84 -4.37 8.21
N ASP A 190 -5.79 -3.85 7.57
CA ASP A 190 -5.46 -4.20 6.18
C ASP A 190 -4.93 -5.64 6.06
N LEU A 191 -4.21 -6.15 7.08
CA LEU A 191 -3.76 -7.54 7.14
C LEU A 191 -4.96 -8.50 7.21
N ILE A 192 -5.91 -8.27 8.12
CA ILE A 192 -7.11 -9.11 8.27
C ILE A 192 -7.89 -9.12 6.95
N LEU A 193 -8.19 -7.93 6.40
CA LEU A 193 -8.92 -7.82 5.14
C LEU A 193 -8.21 -8.60 4.02
N THR A 194 -6.88 -8.44 3.89
CA THR A 194 -6.12 -9.04 2.80
C THR A 194 -6.00 -10.56 2.95
N CYS A 195 -5.97 -11.09 4.19
CA CYS A 195 -5.90 -12.52 4.47
C CYS A 195 -7.27 -13.24 4.39
N THR A 196 -8.39 -12.50 4.46
CA THR A 196 -9.73 -13.11 4.53
C THR A 196 -10.63 -12.74 3.35
N GLY A 197 -10.37 -11.61 2.69
CA GLY A 197 -11.25 -11.09 1.65
C GLY A 197 -11.05 -11.77 0.30
N ASP A 198 -12.15 -11.96 -0.43
CA ASP A 198 -12.16 -12.64 -1.74
C ASP A 198 -11.53 -11.80 -2.86
N TYR A 199 -11.45 -10.48 -2.69
CA TYR A 199 -10.75 -9.59 -3.64
C TYR A 199 -9.23 -9.56 -3.46
N SER A 200 -8.68 -10.34 -2.51
CA SER A 200 -7.25 -10.36 -2.25
C SER A 200 -6.49 -11.18 -3.29
N ARG A 201 -5.80 -10.49 -4.20
CA ARG A 201 -4.93 -11.13 -5.20
C ARG A 201 -3.80 -11.95 -4.57
N ASN A 202 -3.25 -11.49 -3.45
CA ASN A 202 -2.19 -12.23 -2.74
C ASN A 202 -2.74 -13.51 -2.10
N ARG A 203 -3.94 -13.48 -1.50
CA ARG A 203 -4.60 -14.69 -0.99
C ARG A 203 -4.92 -15.66 -2.13
N GLU A 204 -5.36 -15.17 -3.29
CA GLU A 204 -5.63 -15.99 -4.48
C GLU A 204 -4.35 -16.67 -5.00
N VAL A 205 -3.18 -15.98 -4.99
CA VAL A 205 -1.89 -16.63 -5.26
C VAL A 205 -1.71 -17.85 -4.36
N GLY A 206 -1.87 -17.68 -3.05
CA GLY A 206 -1.74 -18.77 -2.09
C GLY A 206 -2.69 -19.93 -2.34
N LEU A 207 -3.96 -19.65 -2.64
CA LEU A 207 -4.96 -20.68 -2.97
C LEU A 207 -4.58 -21.51 -4.21
N ARG A 208 -4.01 -20.87 -5.24
CA ARG A 208 -3.56 -21.56 -6.47
C ARG A 208 -2.29 -22.37 -6.25
N LEU A 209 -1.34 -21.84 -5.49
CA LEU A 209 -0.13 -22.57 -5.10
C LEU A 209 -0.48 -23.84 -4.32
N ALA A 210 -1.43 -23.78 -3.38
CA ALA A 210 -1.91 -24.94 -2.63
C ALA A 210 -2.55 -26.03 -3.51
N LYS A 211 -3.07 -25.65 -4.70
CA LYS A 211 -3.59 -26.57 -5.71
C LYS A 211 -2.51 -27.16 -6.62
N GLY A 212 -1.23 -26.88 -6.37
CA GLY A 212 -0.11 -27.41 -7.12
C GLY A 212 0.27 -26.62 -8.36
N GLN A 213 -0.29 -25.43 -8.60
CA GLN A 213 0.18 -24.55 -9.67
C GLN A 213 1.55 -23.98 -9.32
N THR A 214 2.40 -23.81 -10.32
CA THR A 214 3.68 -23.09 -10.17
C THR A 214 3.44 -21.59 -10.08
N ILE A 215 4.41 -20.85 -9.50
CA ILE A 215 4.29 -19.40 -9.40
C ILE A 215 4.11 -18.71 -10.75
N ASP A 216 4.79 -19.20 -11.79
CA ASP A 216 4.70 -18.66 -13.16
C ASP A 216 3.30 -18.87 -13.76
N GLU A 217 2.69 -20.04 -13.53
CA GLU A 217 1.31 -20.32 -13.98
C GLU A 217 0.32 -19.42 -13.26
N VAL A 218 0.51 -19.22 -11.95
CA VAL A 218 -0.33 -18.35 -11.14
C VAL A 218 -0.26 -16.91 -11.65
N LEU A 219 0.95 -16.36 -11.85
CA LEU A 219 1.14 -14.97 -12.29
C LEU A 219 0.57 -14.74 -13.69
N LYS A 220 0.76 -15.68 -14.62
CA LYS A 220 0.15 -15.62 -15.96
C LYS A 220 -1.37 -15.64 -15.92
N GLY A 221 -1.96 -16.44 -15.02
CA GLY A 221 -3.40 -16.61 -14.91
C GLY A 221 -4.12 -15.53 -14.09
N LEU A 222 -3.39 -14.71 -13.29
CA LEU A 222 -3.99 -13.63 -12.49
C LEU A 222 -4.33 -12.40 -13.33
N GLY A 223 -3.58 -12.12 -14.41
CA GLY A 223 -3.77 -10.92 -15.22
C GLY A 223 -3.48 -9.59 -14.51
N HIS A 224 -3.02 -9.63 -13.27
CA HIS A 224 -2.76 -8.47 -12.41
C HIS A 224 -1.55 -8.71 -11.51
N VAL A 225 -0.93 -7.62 -11.06
CA VAL A 225 0.21 -7.67 -10.13
C VAL A 225 -0.25 -8.16 -8.75
N ALA A 226 0.49 -9.12 -8.17
CA ALA A 226 0.40 -9.54 -6.79
C ALA A 226 1.70 -9.13 -6.06
N GLU A 227 1.69 -7.99 -5.41
CA GLU A 227 2.87 -7.36 -4.81
C GLU A 227 3.59 -8.26 -3.78
N GLY A 228 2.85 -9.14 -3.09
CA GLY A 228 3.42 -10.08 -2.12
C GLY A 228 4.40 -11.07 -2.72
N VAL A 229 4.28 -11.41 -4.01
CA VAL A 229 5.20 -12.33 -4.70
C VAL A 229 6.58 -11.70 -4.88
N TYR A 230 6.62 -10.40 -5.12
CA TYR A 230 7.89 -9.67 -5.32
C TYR A 230 8.49 -9.20 -3.98
N THR A 231 7.68 -9.19 -2.91
CA THR A 231 8.11 -8.82 -1.56
C THR A 231 8.66 -10.02 -0.77
N ALA A 232 8.25 -11.25 -1.12
CA ALA A 232 8.71 -12.49 -0.48
C ALA A 232 10.07 -12.94 -1.02
#